data_17a8d079d51fd46bf74c2874f87d7f1c
#
_entry.id   17a8d079d51fd46bf74c2874f87d7f1c
#
_cell.length_a   1.000
_cell.length_b   1.000
_cell.length_c   1.000
_cell.angle_alpha   90.00
_cell.angle_beta   90.00
_cell.angle_gamma   90.00
#
_symmetry.space_group_name_H-M   'P 1'
#
loop_
_entity.id
_entity.type
_entity.pdbx_description
1 polymer ?
#
loop_
_entity_poly.entity_id
_entity_poly.type
_entity_poly.pdbx_seq_one_letter_code
_entity_poly.pdbx_strand_id
1 'polypeptide(L)' 'MNRLESNIKILDIVKQLACIFPDMRFSQLLINTQVVLEDKDQFYEESEKTLDRLRNYINTRKNDYKVLECINME' A
#
# COMPACT_ATOMS: atom_id res chain seq x y z
N MET A 1 10.59 -4.68 -13.93
CA MET A 1 9.13 -4.53 -13.81
C MET A 1 8.73 -3.18 -14.42
N ASN A 2 7.70 -3.14 -15.25
CA ASN A 2 7.29 -1.88 -15.86
C ASN A 2 6.39 -1.08 -14.91
N ARG A 3 6.13 0.18 -15.26
CA ARG A 3 5.37 1.08 -14.42
C ARG A 3 3.93 0.59 -14.19
N LEU A 4 3.31 0.07 -15.22
CA LEU A 4 1.94 -0.44 -15.12
C LEU A 4 1.86 -1.61 -14.13
N GLU A 5 2.79 -2.56 -14.23
CA GLU A 5 2.83 -3.69 -13.30
C GLU A 5 3.04 -3.23 -11.87
N SER A 6 3.95 -2.28 -11.67
CA SER A 6 4.20 -1.72 -10.34
C SER A 6 2.96 -1.03 -9.79
N ASN A 7 2.27 -0.26 -10.62
CA ASN A 7 1.05 0.44 -10.20
C ASN A 7 -0.05 -0.53 -9.80
N ILE A 8 -0.23 -1.60 -10.56
CA ILE A 8 -1.24 -2.61 -10.23
C ILE A 8 -0.92 -3.29 -8.90
N LYS A 9 0.35 -3.62 -8.66
CA LYS A 9 0.76 -4.22 -7.40
C LYS A 9 0.60 -3.26 -6.22
N ILE A 10 0.83 -1.97 -6.45
CA ILE A 10 0.57 -0.95 -5.43
C ILE A 10 -0.91 -0.93 -5.06
N LEU A 11 -1.80 -0.99 -6.05
CA LEU A 11 -3.23 -0.99 -5.79
C LEU A 11 -3.67 -2.22 -4.98
N ASP A 12 -3.07 -3.38 -5.26
CA ASP A 12 -3.34 -4.58 -4.47
C ASP A 12 -2.95 -4.40 -3.00
N ILE A 13 -1.82 -3.76 -2.76
CA ILE A 13 -1.37 -3.48 -1.39
C ILE A 13 -2.29 -2.47 -0.72
N VAL A 14 -2.72 -1.44 -1.44
CA VAL A 14 -3.67 -0.45 -0.90
C VAL A 14 -4.96 -1.13 -0.48
N LYS A 15 -5.45 -2.08 -1.26
CA LYS A 15 -6.63 -2.86 -0.89
C LYS A 15 -6.43 -3.58 0.44
N GLN A 16 -5.28 -4.22 0.62
CA GLN A 16 -4.96 -4.91 1.89
C GLN A 16 -4.89 -3.93 3.06
N LEU A 17 -4.26 -2.77 2.84
CA LEU A 17 -4.16 -1.76 3.88
C LEU A 17 -5.53 -1.22 4.28
N ALA A 18 -6.43 -1.06 3.33
CA ALA A 18 -7.80 -0.63 3.63
C ALA A 18 -8.52 -1.64 4.53
N CYS A 19 -8.25 -2.92 4.34
CA CYS A 19 -8.84 -3.96 5.19
C CYS A 19 -8.22 -3.98 6.60
N ILE A 20 -6.93 -3.67 6.70
CA ILE A 20 -6.23 -3.61 8.00
C ILE A 20 -6.74 -2.42 8.82
N PHE A 21 -7.03 -1.31 8.16
CA PHE A 21 -7.45 -0.06 8.79
C PHE A 21 -8.82 0.38 8.28
N PRO A 22 -9.89 -0.38 8.59
CA PRO A 22 -11.20 -0.15 7.97
C PRO A 22 -11.87 1.16 8.38
N ASP A 23 -11.45 1.76 9.49
CA ASP A 23 -12.05 2.99 10.01
C ASP A 23 -11.34 4.26 9.54
N MET A 24 -10.24 4.12 8.82
CA MET A 24 -9.53 5.27 8.28
C MET A 24 -10.22 5.82 7.04
N ARG A 25 -10.31 7.14 6.96
CA ARG A 25 -10.73 7.80 5.73
C ARG A 25 -9.66 7.58 4.67
N PHE A 26 -10.06 7.55 3.40
CA PHE A 26 -9.16 7.15 2.32
C PHE A 26 -7.87 7.98 2.25
N SER A 27 -7.98 9.31 2.31
CA SER A 27 -6.78 10.16 2.27
C SER A 27 -5.87 9.91 3.48
N GLN A 28 -6.46 9.72 4.64
CA GLN A 28 -5.75 9.41 5.87
C GLN A 28 -5.02 8.07 5.75
N LEU A 29 -5.70 7.08 5.18
CA LEU A 29 -5.12 5.77 4.92
C LEU A 29 -3.87 5.87 4.05
N LEU A 30 -3.97 6.60 2.94
CA LEU A 30 -2.85 6.72 1.99
C LEU A 30 -1.63 7.41 2.62
N ILE A 31 -1.85 8.45 3.42
CA ILE A 31 -0.76 9.20 4.04
C ILE A 31 -0.14 8.40 5.19
N ASN A 32 -0.97 7.85 6.07
CA ASN A 32 -0.46 7.16 7.26
C ASN A 32 0.28 5.86 6.92
N THR A 33 -0.09 5.21 5.82
CA THR A 33 0.58 3.99 5.37
C THR A 33 1.71 4.27 4.39
N GLN A 34 2.00 5.55 4.14
CA GLN A 34 3.09 5.97 3.26
C GLN A 34 2.90 5.60 1.79
N VAL A 35 1.66 5.32 1.37
CA VAL A 35 1.37 5.18 -0.06
C VAL A 35 1.56 6.53 -0.74
N VAL A 36 1.06 7.59 -0.09
CA VAL A 36 1.29 8.97 -0.52
C VAL A 36 2.14 9.64 0.55
N LEU A 37 3.25 10.20 0.15
CA LEU A 37 4.13 10.96 1.03
C LEU A 37 3.74 12.42 0.99
N GLU A 38 3.95 13.13 2.10
CA GLU A 38 3.71 14.57 2.14
C GLU A 38 4.81 15.35 1.40
N ASP A 39 5.83 14.66 0.94
CA ASP A 39 6.96 15.23 0.23
C ASP A 39 6.58 15.51 -1.23
N LYS A 40 6.86 16.72 -1.68
CA LYS A 40 6.60 17.12 -3.07
C LYS A 40 7.36 16.30 -4.10
N ASP A 41 8.50 15.74 -3.71
CA ASP A 41 9.34 14.95 -4.60
C ASP A 41 8.72 13.62 -4.98
N GLN A 42 7.70 13.17 -4.26
CA GLN A 42 7.03 11.92 -4.60
C GLN A 42 6.40 11.96 -6.00
N PHE A 43 6.03 13.12 -6.47
CA PHE A 43 5.48 13.26 -7.84
C PHE A 43 6.42 12.65 -8.88
N TYR A 44 7.72 12.74 -8.65
CA TYR A 44 8.75 12.21 -9.56
C TYR A 44 9.25 10.82 -9.16
N GLU A 45 8.71 10.26 -8.09
CA GLU A 45 9.13 8.94 -7.64
C GLU A 45 8.63 7.86 -8.60
N GLU A 46 9.53 6.97 -9.01
CA GLU A 46 9.13 5.83 -9.84
C GLU A 46 8.25 4.87 -9.04
N SER A 47 7.27 4.28 -9.72
CA SER A 47 6.31 3.37 -9.09
C SER A 47 6.99 2.18 -8.42
N GLU A 48 8.11 1.73 -8.97
CA GLU A 48 8.85 0.61 -8.38
C GLU A 48 9.37 0.94 -6.98
N LYS A 49 9.83 2.17 -6.77
CA LYS A 49 10.27 2.61 -5.43
C LYS A 49 9.11 2.69 -4.45
N THR A 50 7.98 3.19 -4.90
CA THR A 50 6.77 3.21 -4.09
C THR A 50 6.37 1.80 -3.70
N LEU A 51 6.41 0.88 -4.66
CA LEU A 51 6.07 -0.52 -4.42
C LEU A 51 7.00 -1.16 -3.39
N ASP A 52 8.32 -0.93 -3.51
CA ASP A 52 9.28 -1.48 -2.56
C ASP A 52 9.01 -0.99 -1.13
N ARG A 53 8.72 0.30 -0.99
CA ARG A 53 8.40 0.86 0.32
C ARG A 53 7.14 0.20 0.90
N LEU A 54 6.13 0.01 0.08
CA LEU A 54 4.87 -0.60 0.52
C LEU A 54 5.02 -2.07 0.83
N ARG A 55 5.85 -2.79 0.07
CA ARG A 55 6.15 -4.20 0.38
C ARG A 55 6.81 -4.32 1.74
N ASN A 56 7.75 -3.43 2.05
CA ASN A 56 8.37 -3.42 3.37
C ASN A 56 7.36 -3.11 4.47
N TYR A 57 6.47 -2.17 4.23
CA TYR A 57 5.43 -1.82 5.18
C TYR A 57 4.49 -3.00 5.45
N ILE A 58 4.01 -3.66 4.40
CA ILE A 58 3.07 -4.78 4.54
C ILE A 58 3.76 -6.01 5.12
N ASN A 59 5.04 -6.24 4.80
CA ASN A 59 5.79 -7.37 5.32
C ASN A 59 5.94 -7.32 6.84
N THR A 60 6.00 -6.14 7.43
CA THR A 60 6.05 -6.01 8.89
C THR A 60 4.74 -6.43 9.53
N ARG A 61 3.67 -6.59 8.74
CA ARG A 61 2.34 -6.94 9.20
C ARG A 61 1.81 -8.24 8.59
N LYS A 62 2.65 -9.01 7.89
CA LYS A 62 2.18 -10.21 7.20
C LYS A 62 1.67 -11.28 8.14
N ASN A 63 2.02 -11.22 9.42
CA ASN A 63 1.51 -12.13 10.44
C ASN A 63 0.22 -11.61 11.08
N ASP A 64 -0.26 -10.45 10.67
CA ASP A 64 -1.53 -9.92 11.13
C ASP A 64 -2.64 -10.69 10.42
N TYR A 65 -3.50 -11.31 11.21
CA TYR A 65 -4.51 -12.17 10.63
C TYR A 65 -5.57 -11.39 9.83
N LYS A 66 -5.71 -10.08 10.08
CA LYS A 66 -6.57 -9.23 9.25
C LYS A 66 -6.07 -9.13 7.81
N VAL A 67 -4.75 -9.14 7.61
CA VAL A 67 -4.16 -9.17 6.27
C VAL A 67 -4.57 -10.47 5.57
N LEU A 68 -4.47 -11.59 6.27
CA LEU A 68 -4.84 -12.90 5.72
C LEU A 68 -6.32 -12.95 5.36
N GLU A 69 -7.18 -12.39 6.20
CA GLU A 69 -8.61 -12.32 5.90
C GLU A 69 -8.88 -11.53 4.62
N CYS A 70 -8.21 -10.39 4.46
CA CYS A 70 -8.39 -9.56 3.27
C CYS A 70 -7.93 -10.26 1.99
N ILE A 71 -6.83 -11.01 2.07
CA ILE A 71 -6.34 -11.77 0.93
C ILE A 71 -7.37 -12.81 0.51
N ASN A 72 -8.10 -13.37 1.45
CA ASN A 72 -9.08 -14.44 1.19
C ASN A 72 -10.48 -13.94 0.88
N MET A 73 -10.70 -12.63 0.86
CA MET A 73 -12.02 -12.05 0.65
C MET A 73 -12.51 -12.06 -0.79
N GLU A 74 -11.68 -12.40 -1.73
CA GLU A 74 -12.07 -12.40 -3.15
C GLU A 74 -12.90 -13.58 -3.56
#